data_1513f5a92a26255db687f2619ffa7317
#
_entry.id   1513f5a92a26255db687f2619ffa7317
#
_cell.length_a   1.000
_cell.length_b   1.000
_cell.length_c   1.000
_cell.angle_alpha   90.00
_cell.angle_beta   90.00
_cell.angle_gamma   90.00
#
_symmetry.space_group_name_H-M   'P 1'
#
loop_
_entity.id
_entity.type
_entity.pdbx_description
1 polymer ?
#
loop_
_entity_poly.entity_id
_entity_poly.type
_entity_poly.pdbx_seq_one_letter_code
_entity_poly.pdbx_strand_id
1 'polypeptide(L)'
;MLFRSTVRTLVPVSVRAPGDAGILDNRVSLLLPFLPVDIADPAEALMRVHARLRAAKASKEAEAGASLTALAGHEPFGPISAGIRLAARLPQRNIVTVTTNVPGPRDPLYVLGHKVVELLPYVPIAVRLRIGIAILSYCDNVVFGLTGDYDTAPDLELLAEAIEKGIEELAV
;
A
#
# COMPACT_ATOMS: atom_id res chain seq x y z
N MET A 1 3.05 8.90 27.70
CA MET A 1 3.03 8.22 26.38
C MET A 1 2.08 9.01 25.51
N LEU A 2 2.60 9.79 24.53
CA LEU A 2 1.76 10.58 23.62
C LEU A 2 1.14 9.60 22.62
N PHE A 3 -0.14 9.29 22.77
CA PHE A 3 -0.90 8.55 21.77
C PHE A 3 -0.94 9.37 20.49
N ARG A 4 -0.34 8.88 19.43
CA ARG A 4 -0.46 9.51 18.12
C ARG A 4 -1.87 9.23 17.61
N SER A 5 -2.64 10.26 17.35
CA SER A 5 -3.97 10.16 16.76
C SER A 5 -3.96 9.75 15.27
N THR A 6 -2.77 9.65 14.67
CA THR A 6 -2.61 9.31 13.25
C THR A 6 -1.36 8.47 13.01
N VAL A 7 -1.46 7.53 12.09
CA VAL A 7 -0.35 6.72 11.56
C VAL A 7 -0.17 7.05 10.08
N ARG A 8 1.08 7.16 9.64
CA ARG A 8 1.41 7.38 8.24
C ARG A 8 1.71 6.04 7.57
N THR A 9 1.01 5.78 6.47
CA THR A 9 1.26 4.62 5.62
C THR A 9 1.74 5.06 4.24
N LEU A 10 2.51 4.22 3.57
CA LEU A 10 2.90 4.37 2.18
C LEU A 10 1.93 3.57 1.32
N VAL A 11 1.25 4.25 0.40
CA VAL A 11 0.26 3.63 -0.49
C VAL A 11 0.72 3.82 -1.94
N PRO A 12 1.21 2.75 -2.60
CA PRO A 12 1.45 2.76 -4.03
C PRO A 12 0.13 2.90 -4.79
N VAL A 13 0.08 3.81 -5.76
CA VAL A 13 -1.09 4.01 -6.62
C VAL A 13 -0.68 4.02 -8.08
N SER A 14 -1.51 3.42 -8.94
CA SER A 14 -1.30 3.52 -10.38
C SER A 14 -1.63 4.94 -10.86
N VAL A 15 -0.74 5.50 -11.68
CA VAL A 15 -0.91 6.81 -12.34
C VAL A 15 -1.10 6.67 -13.85
N ARG A 16 -1.57 5.50 -14.31
CA ARG A 16 -1.91 5.27 -15.71
C ARG A 16 -3.11 6.09 -16.10
N ALA A 17 -3.04 6.73 -17.29
CA ALA A 17 -4.21 7.38 -17.87
C ALA A 17 -5.20 6.32 -18.41
N PRO A 18 -6.50 6.66 -18.54
CA PRO A 18 -7.50 5.72 -19.07
C PRO A 18 -7.18 5.20 -20.48
N GLY A 19 -6.36 5.91 -21.27
CA GLY A 19 -5.91 5.49 -22.60
C GLY A 19 -4.68 4.57 -22.62
N ASP A 20 -4.04 4.32 -21.49
CA ASP A 20 -2.81 3.52 -21.38
C ASP A 20 -3.10 2.01 -21.20
N ALA A 21 -4.34 1.58 -21.42
CA ALA A 21 -4.73 0.19 -21.36
C ALA A 21 -3.94 -0.63 -22.40
N GLY A 22 -3.12 -1.57 -21.95
CA GLY A 22 -2.27 -2.41 -22.81
C GLY A 22 -0.80 -1.99 -22.88
N ILE A 23 -0.42 -0.84 -22.34
CA ILE A 23 0.99 -0.47 -22.21
C ILE A 23 1.57 -1.20 -21.01
N LEU A 24 2.53 -2.11 -21.27
CA LEU A 24 3.21 -2.91 -20.24
C LEU A 24 4.36 -2.11 -19.61
N ASP A 25 4.03 -1.02 -18.94
CA ASP A 25 4.99 -0.25 -18.13
C ASP A 25 4.51 -0.14 -16.67
N ASN A 26 5.43 0.09 -15.76
CA ASN A 26 5.14 0.22 -14.34
C ASN A 26 5.07 1.70 -13.96
N ARG A 27 3.87 2.30 -14.07
CA ARG A 27 3.61 3.69 -13.67
C ARG A 27 2.96 3.71 -12.30
N VAL A 28 3.79 3.80 -11.29
CA VAL A 28 3.36 3.83 -9.89
C VAL A 28 3.82 5.13 -9.24
N SER A 29 2.92 5.79 -8.55
CA SER A 29 3.22 6.89 -7.63
C SER A 29 3.00 6.45 -6.19
N LEU A 30 3.53 7.24 -5.24
CA LEU A 30 3.46 6.94 -3.83
C LEU A 30 2.67 8.03 -3.10
N LEU A 31 1.61 7.64 -2.41
CA LEU A 31 0.88 8.49 -1.49
C LEU A 31 1.34 8.21 -0.06
N LEU A 32 1.31 9.25 0.78
CA LEU A 32 1.68 9.18 2.20
C LEU A 32 0.55 9.71 3.10
N PRO A 33 -0.64 9.11 3.05
CA PRO A 33 -1.77 9.57 3.85
C PRO A 33 -1.53 9.35 5.34
N PHE A 34 -2.12 10.24 6.15
CA PHE A 34 -2.26 10.02 7.58
C PHE A 34 -3.56 9.27 7.84
N LEU A 35 -3.47 8.07 8.40
CA LEU A 35 -4.62 7.28 8.80
C LEU A 35 -5.04 7.65 10.23
N PRO A 36 -6.32 7.87 10.52
CA PRO A 36 -6.80 8.06 11.88
C PRO A 36 -6.73 6.73 12.65
N VAL A 37 -6.27 6.77 13.89
CA VAL A 37 -6.20 5.61 14.79
C VAL A 37 -6.89 5.88 16.13
N ASP A 38 -7.59 7.02 16.23
CA ASP A 38 -8.31 7.49 17.42
C ASP A 38 -9.83 7.44 17.24
N ILE A 39 -10.33 6.90 16.14
CA ILE A 39 -11.76 6.77 15.84
C ILE A 39 -12.20 5.37 16.24
N ALA A 40 -13.12 5.30 17.18
CA ALA A 40 -13.62 4.03 17.69
C ALA A 40 -14.70 3.38 16.79
N ASP A 41 -15.46 4.18 16.04
CA ASP A 41 -16.47 3.70 15.10
C ASP A 41 -15.82 3.29 13.77
N PRO A 42 -15.89 2.00 13.38
CA PRO A 42 -15.27 1.50 12.14
C PRO A 42 -15.84 2.17 10.88
N ALA A 43 -17.14 2.47 10.85
CA ALA A 43 -17.75 3.10 9.69
C ALA A 43 -17.29 4.57 9.54
N GLU A 44 -17.18 5.31 10.64
CA GLU A 44 -16.61 6.65 10.61
C GLU A 44 -15.13 6.63 10.22
N ALA A 45 -14.35 5.69 10.76
CA ALA A 45 -12.94 5.51 10.42
C ALA A 45 -12.77 5.26 8.92
N LEU A 46 -13.56 4.35 8.33
CA LEU A 46 -13.56 4.04 6.91
C LEU A 46 -13.89 5.26 6.05
N MET A 47 -14.94 6.01 6.40
CA MET A 47 -15.32 7.23 5.67
C MET A 47 -14.19 8.28 5.70
N ARG A 48 -13.53 8.45 6.84
CA ARG A 48 -12.41 9.39 6.98
C ARG A 48 -11.18 8.96 6.18
N VAL A 49 -10.84 7.67 6.20
CA VAL A 49 -9.75 7.11 5.38
C VAL A 49 -10.05 7.31 3.90
N HIS A 50 -11.27 7.00 3.47
CA HIS A 50 -11.70 7.18 2.07
C HIS A 50 -11.58 8.64 1.62
N ALA A 51 -12.07 9.58 2.42
CA ALA A 51 -12.00 11.01 2.12
C ALA A 51 -10.53 11.50 2.00
N ARG A 52 -9.65 11.05 2.90
CA ARG A 52 -8.21 11.39 2.86
C ARG A 52 -7.51 10.84 1.63
N LEU A 53 -7.78 9.58 1.27
CA LEU A 53 -7.19 8.97 0.08
C LEU A 53 -7.68 9.65 -1.20
N ARG A 54 -8.96 10.02 -1.28
CA ARG A 54 -9.50 10.79 -2.41
C ARG A 54 -8.85 12.17 -2.53
N ALA A 55 -8.70 12.89 -1.42
CA ALA A 55 -8.04 14.19 -1.39
C ALA A 55 -6.57 14.08 -1.81
N ALA A 56 -5.83 13.09 -1.30
CA ALA A 56 -4.44 12.87 -1.66
C ALA A 56 -4.26 12.53 -3.16
N LYS A 57 -5.16 11.73 -3.74
CA LYS A 57 -5.17 11.47 -5.19
C LYS A 57 -5.46 12.72 -6.02
N ALA A 58 -6.33 13.59 -5.53
CA ALA A 58 -6.71 14.82 -6.23
C ALA A 58 -5.65 15.93 -6.12
N SER A 59 -4.82 15.93 -5.07
CA SER A 59 -3.85 16.99 -4.75
C SER A 59 -2.58 16.98 -5.58
N LYS A 60 -2.48 16.16 -6.62
CA LYS A 60 -1.29 16.00 -7.47
C LYS A 60 -0.05 15.40 -6.76
N GLU A 61 -0.17 14.92 -5.52
CA GLU A 61 0.93 14.18 -4.89
C GLU A 61 1.37 12.97 -5.73
N ALA A 62 0.40 12.34 -6.40
CA ALA A 62 0.65 11.27 -7.34
C ALA A 62 1.47 11.74 -8.56
N GLU A 63 1.21 12.94 -9.09
CA GLU A 63 1.96 13.51 -10.23
C GLU A 63 3.40 13.85 -9.84
N ALA A 64 3.61 14.39 -8.65
CA ALA A 64 4.96 14.68 -8.14
C ALA A 64 5.80 13.39 -7.99
N GLY A 65 5.19 12.32 -7.51
CA GLY A 65 5.84 11.00 -7.44
C GLY A 65 6.17 10.42 -8.81
N ALA A 66 5.27 10.55 -9.78
CA ALA A 66 5.48 10.11 -11.16
C ALA A 66 6.61 10.91 -11.84
N SER A 67 6.70 12.20 -11.58
CA SER A 67 7.78 13.07 -12.10
C SER A 67 9.15 12.66 -11.56
N LEU A 68 9.25 12.31 -10.27
CA LEU A 68 10.49 11.79 -9.69
C LEU A 68 10.89 10.43 -10.29
N THR A 69 9.91 9.56 -10.56
CA THR A 69 10.16 8.26 -11.19
C THR A 69 10.56 8.41 -12.67
N ALA A 70 9.98 9.37 -13.38
CA ALA A 70 10.34 9.69 -14.76
C ALA A 70 11.75 10.28 -14.87
N LEU A 71 12.17 11.14 -13.95
CA LEU A 71 13.54 11.65 -13.86
C LEU A 71 14.54 10.52 -13.59
N ALA A 72 14.18 9.55 -12.76
CA ALA A 72 15.02 8.37 -12.49
C ALA A 72 15.24 7.48 -13.71
N GLY A 73 14.34 7.52 -14.70
CA GLY A 73 14.43 6.73 -15.93
C GLY A 73 15.33 7.33 -17.05
N HIS A 74 15.73 8.60 -16.94
CA HIS A 74 16.43 9.32 -18.02
C HIS A 74 17.87 9.73 -17.69
N GLU A 75 18.31 9.59 -16.43
CA GLU A 75 19.64 10.02 -16.00
C GLU A 75 20.55 8.82 -15.64
N PRO A 76 21.89 8.95 -15.77
CA PRO A 76 22.80 7.91 -15.33
C PRO A 76 22.58 7.59 -13.84
N PHE A 77 22.43 6.31 -13.54
CA PHE A 77 22.02 5.73 -12.25
C PHE A 77 22.82 6.21 -11.01
N GLY A 78 24.05 6.73 -11.21
CA GLY A 78 24.97 7.07 -10.12
C GLY A 78 24.48 8.17 -9.18
N PRO A 79 24.23 9.41 -9.64
CA PRO A 79 23.88 10.53 -8.76
C PRO A 79 22.49 10.36 -8.12
N ILE A 80 21.52 9.81 -8.88
CA ILE A 80 20.16 9.60 -8.42
C ILE A 80 20.11 8.51 -7.37
N SER A 81 20.81 7.38 -7.60
CA SER A 81 20.88 6.31 -6.61
C SER A 81 21.59 6.74 -5.32
N ALA A 82 22.59 7.63 -5.42
CA ALA A 82 23.23 8.22 -4.26
C ALA A 82 22.26 9.15 -3.50
N GLY A 83 21.48 9.97 -4.20
CA GLY A 83 20.45 10.83 -3.62
C GLY A 83 19.34 10.02 -2.92
N ILE A 84 18.84 8.96 -3.55
CA ILE A 84 17.85 8.06 -2.96
C ILE A 84 18.42 7.34 -1.74
N ARG A 85 19.65 6.85 -1.80
CA ARG A 85 20.34 6.24 -0.64
C ARG A 85 20.54 7.21 0.51
N LEU A 86 20.88 8.46 0.21
CA LEU A 86 21.03 9.50 1.22
C LEU A 86 19.66 9.86 1.83
N ALA A 87 18.63 10.03 1.02
CA ALA A 87 17.27 10.26 1.48
C ALA A 87 16.74 9.08 2.33
N ALA A 88 17.06 7.84 1.95
CA ALA A 88 16.72 6.64 2.72
C ALA A 88 17.46 6.56 4.08
N ARG A 89 18.59 7.26 4.25
CA ARG A 89 19.32 7.36 5.52
C ARG A 89 18.75 8.42 6.46
N LEU A 90 17.96 9.38 5.94
CA LEU A 90 17.26 10.33 6.80
C LEU A 90 16.28 9.60 7.72
N PRO A 91 16.16 10.00 9.00
CA PRO A 91 15.30 9.30 9.95
C PRO A 91 13.82 9.47 9.57
N GLN A 92 13.31 8.49 8.82
CA GLN A 92 11.91 8.39 8.39
C GLN A 92 11.05 7.83 9.55
N ARG A 93 10.99 8.54 10.67
CA ARG A 93 10.33 8.06 11.90
C ARG A 93 8.80 8.00 11.82
N ASN A 94 8.21 8.44 10.71
CA ASN A 94 6.76 8.67 10.61
C ASN A 94 6.04 7.69 9.70
N ILE A 95 6.73 6.91 8.87
CA ILE A 95 6.11 5.91 8.00
C ILE A 95 6.33 4.55 8.65
N VAL A 96 5.24 3.90 9.04
CA VAL A 96 5.29 2.63 9.77
C VAL A 96 5.02 1.45 8.84
N THR A 97 4.12 1.63 7.86
CA THR A 97 3.61 0.57 7.01
C THR A 97 3.68 0.92 5.54
N VAL A 98 3.70 -0.11 4.69
CA VAL A 98 3.31 -0.01 3.28
C VAL A 98 2.01 -0.79 3.10
N THR A 99 1.03 -0.17 2.44
CA THR A 99 -0.26 -0.80 2.17
C THR A 99 -0.56 -0.71 0.69
N THR A 100 -0.72 -1.84 0.03
CA THR A 100 -1.08 -1.92 -1.38
C THR A 100 -2.40 -2.65 -1.56
N ASN A 101 -3.23 -2.17 -2.49
CA ASN A 101 -4.47 -2.83 -2.87
C ASN A 101 -4.50 -2.95 -4.39
N VAL A 102 -4.52 -4.19 -4.86
CA VAL A 102 -4.53 -4.51 -6.29
C VAL A 102 -5.84 -5.25 -6.62
N PRO A 103 -6.70 -4.67 -7.45
CA PRO A 103 -7.84 -5.41 -7.96
C PRO A 103 -7.35 -6.53 -8.88
N GLY A 104 -7.68 -7.76 -8.54
CA GLY A 104 -7.33 -8.94 -9.32
C GLY A 104 -8.45 -9.37 -10.28
N PRO A 105 -8.27 -10.48 -11.00
CA PRO A 105 -9.24 -11.00 -11.94
C PRO A 105 -10.55 -11.38 -11.26
N ARG A 106 -11.67 -11.06 -11.93
CA ARG A 106 -13.01 -11.46 -11.49
C ARG A 106 -13.35 -12.87 -11.93
N ASP A 107 -12.74 -13.33 -13.02
CA ASP A 107 -12.94 -14.66 -13.58
C ASP A 107 -11.82 -15.62 -13.13
N PRO A 108 -12.13 -16.92 -12.95
CA PRO A 108 -11.13 -17.89 -12.54
C PRO A 108 -10.01 -18.04 -13.56
N LEU A 109 -8.77 -18.00 -13.10
CA LEU A 109 -7.58 -18.31 -13.89
C LEU A 109 -7.31 -19.81 -13.92
N TYR A 110 -6.69 -20.27 -15.01
CA TYR A 110 -6.26 -21.65 -15.19
C TYR A 110 -4.79 -21.69 -15.55
N VAL A 111 -4.04 -22.56 -14.89
CA VAL A 111 -2.63 -22.80 -15.16
C VAL A 111 -2.46 -24.30 -15.46
N LEU A 112 -1.93 -24.62 -16.65
CA LEU A 112 -1.74 -25.99 -17.12
C LEU A 112 -3.02 -26.86 -16.99
N GLY A 113 -4.20 -26.29 -17.24
CA GLY A 113 -5.49 -26.97 -17.14
C GLY A 113 -6.08 -27.05 -15.72
N HIS A 114 -5.37 -26.61 -14.69
CA HIS A 114 -5.84 -26.58 -13.31
C HIS A 114 -6.36 -25.20 -12.94
N LYS A 115 -7.52 -25.16 -12.28
CA LYS A 115 -8.11 -23.92 -11.76
C LYS A 115 -7.24 -23.38 -10.63
N VAL A 116 -6.87 -22.09 -10.72
CA VAL A 116 -6.26 -21.38 -9.60
C VAL A 116 -7.35 -21.12 -8.56
N VAL A 117 -7.16 -21.61 -7.36
CA VAL A 117 -8.15 -21.50 -6.28
C VAL A 117 -7.98 -20.22 -5.47
N GLU A 118 -6.74 -19.74 -5.34
CA GLU A 118 -6.40 -18.55 -4.54
C GLU A 118 -5.13 -17.87 -5.08
N LEU A 119 -5.04 -16.56 -4.89
CA LEU A 119 -3.85 -15.75 -5.15
C LEU A 119 -3.41 -15.10 -3.83
N LEU A 120 -2.22 -15.41 -3.38
CA LEU A 120 -1.65 -14.88 -2.14
C LEU A 120 -0.80 -13.63 -2.46
N PRO A 121 -1.22 -12.44 -2.04
CA PRO A 121 -0.45 -11.22 -2.29
C PRO A 121 0.73 -11.12 -1.33
N TYR A 122 1.82 -10.53 -1.82
CA TYR A 122 3.01 -10.24 -1.04
C TYR A 122 3.53 -8.84 -1.37
N VAL A 123 3.89 -8.07 -0.34
CA VAL A 123 4.60 -6.81 -0.51
C VAL A 123 5.89 -6.83 0.33
N PRO A 124 7.06 -6.64 -0.30
CA PRO A 124 8.31 -6.59 0.44
C PRO A 124 8.37 -5.32 1.30
N ILE A 125 8.86 -5.46 2.52
CA ILE A 125 9.20 -4.32 3.37
C ILE A 125 10.61 -3.85 3.02
N ALA A 126 10.74 -2.58 2.61
CA ALA A 126 12.03 -1.96 2.32
C ALA A 126 12.42 -1.01 3.45
N VAL A 127 13.70 -0.78 3.57
CA VAL A 127 14.41 0.12 4.48
C VAL A 127 13.54 0.87 5.50
N ARG A 128 13.48 0.37 6.75
CA ARG A 128 12.79 0.97 7.92
C ARG A 128 11.25 0.91 7.93
N LEU A 129 10.62 0.28 6.96
CA LEU A 129 9.23 -0.15 7.09
C LEU A 129 9.20 -1.40 7.96
N ARG A 130 8.23 -1.47 8.85
CA ARG A 130 8.11 -2.60 9.79
C ARG A 130 7.05 -3.59 9.37
N ILE A 131 6.02 -3.10 8.67
CA ILE A 131 4.86 -3.89 8.30
C ILE A 131 4.50 -3.60 6.84
N GLY A 132 4.28 -4.65 6.08
CA GLY A 132 3.69 -4.63 4.74
C GLY A 132 2.31 -5.27 4.76
N ILE A 133 1.33 -4.59 4.14
CA ILE A 133 -0.03 -5.08 3.98
C ILE A 133 -0.33 -5.11 2.49
N ALA A 134 -0.48 -6.29 1.93
CA ALA A 134 -0.87 -6.49 0.55
C ALA A 134 -2.31 -6.99 0.49
N ILE A 135 -3.14 -6.33 -0.31
CA ILE A 135 -4.54 -6.69 -0.50
C ILE A 135 -4.74 -7.04 -1.96
N LEU A 136 -5.36 -8.18 -2.22
CA LEU A 136 -5.66 -8.65 -3.57
C LEU A 136 -7.07 -9.23 -3.62
N SER A 137 -7.89 -8.75 -4.56
CA SER A 137 -9.16 -9.42 -4.86
C SER A 137 -8.94 -10.49 -5.94
N TYR A 138 -9.61 -11.64 -5.79
CA TYR A 138 -9.63 -12.71 -6.79
C TYR A 138 -10.97 -13.41 -6.79
N CYS A 139 -11.67 -13.37 -7.92
CA CYS A 139 -13.07 -13.78 -8.01
C CYS A 139 -13.90 -13.03 -6.93
N ASP A 140 -14.53 -13.77 -6.02
CA ASP A 140 -15.38 -13.23 -4.94
C ASP A 140 -14.65 -13.10 -3.60
N ASN A 141 -13.33 -13.34 -3.58
CA ASN A 141 -12.51 -13.30 -2.37
C ASN A 141 -11.62 -12.07 -2.32
N VAL A 142 -11.33 -11.61 -1.11
CA VAL A 142 -10.28 -10.61 -0.83
C VAL A 142 -9.26 -11.25 0.12
N VAL A 143 -8.00 -11.27 -0.30
CA VAL A 143 -6.91 -11.89 0.45
C VAL A 143 -5.96 -10.81 0.96
N PHE A 144 -5.60 -10.91 2.22
CA PHE A 144 -4.63 -10.03 2.89
C PHE A 144 -3.33 -10.79 3.11
N GLY A 145 -2.24 -10.29 2.53
CA GLY A 145 -0.88 -10.75 2.81
C GLY A 145 -0.19 -9.81 3.78
N LEU A 146 0.19 -10.29 4.94
CA LEU A 146 0.88 -9.51 5.97
C LEU A 146 2.34 -9.91 6.03
N THR A 147 3.23 -8.91 5.99
CA THR A 147 4.68 -9.08 6.12
C THR A 147 5.16 -8.24 7.27
N GLY A 148 5.83 -8.81 8.24
CA GLY A 148 6.41 -8.12 9.39
C GLY A 148 7.92 -8.29 9.46
N ASP A 149 8.61 -7.26 9.94
CA ASP A 149 10.00 -7.37 10.35
C ASP A 149 10.06 -8.18 11.65
N TYR A 150 10.86 -9.23 11.65
CA TYR A 150 10.91 -10.22 12.73
C TYR A 150 11.24 -9.60 14.11
N ASP A 151 12.16 -8.64 14.13
CA ASP A 151 12.65 -8.07 15.38
C ASP A 151 11.77 -6.91 15.89
N THR A 152 11.10 -6.20 14.99
CA THR A 152 10.40 -4.94 15.33
C THR A 152 8.89 -4.98 15.18
N ALA A 153 8.32 -6.07 14.66
CA ALA A 153 6.88 -6.31 14.53
C ALA A 153 6.50 -7.74 14.94
N PRO A 154 6.76 -8.14 16.21
CA PRO A 154 6.48 -9.49 16.69
C PRO A 154 4.98 -9.79 16.77
N ASP A 155 4.14 -8.76 16.84
CA ASP A 155 2.69 -8.87 17.08
C ASP A 155 1.89 -8.86 15.75
N LEU A 156 2.43 -9.43 14.68
CA LEU A 156 1.79 -9.42 13.36
C LEU A 156 0.47 -10.20 13.35
N GLU A 157 0.36 -11.23 14.15
CA GLU A 157 -0.87 -12.03 14.33
C GLU A 157 -2.02 -11.20 14.89
N LEU A 158 -1.74 -10.31 15.85
CA LEU A 158 -2.75 -9.40 16.40
C LEU A 158 -3.29 -8.43 15.32
N LEU A 159 -2.43 -8.03 14.37
CA LEU A 159 -2.88 -7.22 13.24
C LEU A 159 -3.80 -8.01 12.31
N ALA A 160 -3.52 -9.28 12.06
CA ALA A 160 -4.38 -10.15 11.25
C ALA A 160 -5.77 -10.29 11.89
N GLU A 161 -5.83 -10.64 13.16
CA GLU A 161 -7.09 -10.73 13.93
C GLU A 161 -7.87 -9.40 13.94
N ALA A 162 -7.17 -8.28 14.07
CA ALA A 162 -7.81 -6.97 14.05
C ALA A 162 -8.39 -6.61 12.67
N ILE A 163 -7.74 -7.04 11.58
CA ILE A 163 -8.25 -6.86 10.21
C ILE A 163 -9.52 -7.71 10.02
N GLU A 164 -9.51 -8.98 10.38
CA GLU A 164 -10.66 -9.87 10.28
C GLU A 164 -11.85 -9.31 11.06
N LYS A 165 -11.64 -8.94 12.31
CA LYS A 165 -12.69 -8.33 13.15
C LYS A 165 -13.22 -7.03 12.54
N GLY A 166 -12.35 -6.16 12.04
CA GLY A 166 -12.78 -4.90 11.41
C GLY A 166 -13.60 -5.11 10.14
N ILE A 167 -13.35 -6.18 9.38
CA ILE A 167 -14.15 -6.56 8.22
C ILE A 167 -15.53 -7.08 8.67
N GLU A 168 -15.58 -7.94 9.68
CA GLU A 168 -16.83 -8.44 10.25
C GLU A 168 -17.73 -7.31 10.77
N GLU A 169 -17.16 -6.33 11.48
CA GLU A 169 -17.88 -5.17 11.99
C GLU A 169 -18.43 -4.26 10.88
N LEU A 170 -17.82 -4.25 9.69
CA LEU A 170 -18.27 -3.46 8.54
C LEU A 170 -19.25 -4.23 7.62
N ALA A 171 -19.36 -5.54 7.76
CA ALA A 171 -20.20 -6.39 6.92
C ALA A 171 -21.67 -6.51 7.42
N VAL A 172 -22.04 -5.79 8.47
CA VAL A 172 -23.38 -5.81 9.09
C VAL A 172 -24.35 -4.84 8.41
#